data_94da973c017b3753ed89ae806be39545
#
_entry.id   94da973c017b3753ed89ae806be39545
#
_cell.length_a   1.000
_cell.length_b   1.000
_cell.length_c   1.000
_cell.angle_alpha   90.00
_cell.angle_beta   90.00
_cell.angle_gamma   90.00
#
_symmetry.space_group_name_H-M   'P 1'
#
loop_
_entity.id
_entity.type
_entity.pdbx_description
1 polymer ?
#
loop_
_entity_poly.entity_id
_entity_poly.type
_entity_poly.pdbx_seq_one_letter_code
_entity_poly.pdbx_strand_id
1 'polypeptide(L)'
;MRIEIFTKSKEIPELIDGPVLHSRTMFRTIEESRMGKPYMLVAFDEEGAETGHILIVKRRSIRIIPPVFSVWYSILGEGAYSKECTDREKVFALFLEKVFDMFDFHHSFIEVINFEDSRFAYATLHNHGFVPIRDYRNYISLHSRKPQERLSRAYKAHIRKAEAAGVTLRRATGDDEINEALIMMRNFYRSKTRKRLPSTECLYRMLHNDDGTLSDNARMFLVIYKDRTIGCSISLYEKGRALLAYSCGLRKRFPLQFPGIMAIWAAITDADRQGYEHFEFLEVRGLSRLRKSFLGTIGNFGGKDVSTLRWYHFKLGWLNKFLRWIYV
;
A
#
# COMPACT_ATOMS: atom_id res chain seq x y z
N MET A 1 30.07 3.72 -5.35
CA MET A 1 28.59 3.86 -5.24
C MET A 1 28.26 4.99 -4.29
N ARG A 2 27.37 5.92 -4.66
CA ARG A 2 26.97 7.12 -3.90
C ARG A 2 25.47 7.07 -3.63
N ILE A 3 25.03 7.41 -2.40
CA ILE A 3 23.60 7.51 -2.05
C ILE A 3 23.25 8.99 -1.91
N GLU A 4 22.23 9.44 -2.64
CA GLU A 4 21.64 10.78 -2.53
C GLU A 4 20.25 10.71 -1.90
N ILE A 5 19.89 11.74 -1.13
CA ILE A 5 18.63 11.82 -0.41
C ILE A 5 17.84 13.02 -0.92
N PHE A 6 16.67 12.75 -1.49
CA PHE A 6 15.76 13.77 -1.99
C PHE A 6 14.60 13.96 -1.04
N THR A 7 14.28 15.21 -0.74
CA THR A 7 13.21 15.58 0.20
C THR A 7 12.04 16.31 -0.47
N LYS A 8 12.17 16.61 -1.76
CA LYS A 8 11.13 17.22 -2.59
C LYS A 8 10.99 16.49 -3.91
N SER A 9 9.77 16.28 -4.34
CA SER A 9 9.46 15.55 -5.58
C SER A 9 10.07 16.16 -6.83
N LYS A 10 10.24 17.51 -6.84
CA LYS A 10 10.83 18.25 -7.96
C LYS A 10 12.34 18.03 -8.12
N GLU A 11 13.01 17.63 -7.06
CA GLU A 11 14.46 17.38 -7.02
C GLU A 11 14.83 15.94 -7.40
N ILE A 12 13.86 15.03 -7.41
CA ILE A 12 14.08 13.61 -7.74
C ILE A 12 14.40 13.50 -9.22
N PRO A 13 15.50 12.81 -9.61
CA PRO A 13 15.83 12.56 -11.02
C PRO A 13 14.80 11.64 -11.66
N GLU A 14 14.93 11.40 -12.96
CA GLU A 14 14.22 10.31 -13.62
C GLU A 14 14.66 8.99 -12.98
N LEU A 15 13.69 8.23 -12.48
CA LEU A 15 13.94 6.98 -11.76
C LEU A 15 13.76 5.79 -12.71
N ILE A 16 14.54 4.72 -12.45
CA ILE A 16 14.31 3.43 -13.10
C ILE A 16 12.90 2.91 -12.78
N ASP A 17 12.36 2.07 -13.67
CA ASP A 17 11.08 1.42 -13.44
C ASP A 17 11.12 0.52 -12.20
N GLY A 18 10.12 0.67 -11.34
CA GLY A 18 10.06 -0.05 -10.09
C GLY A 18 8.64 -0.17 -9.51
N PRO A 19 8.52 -0.72 -8.30
CA PRO A 19 7.24 -0.84 -7.61
C PRO A 19 6.58 0.52 -7.40
N VAL A 20 5.26 0.58 -7.59
CA VAL A 20 4.47 1.83 -7.43
C VAL A 20 4.68 2.49 -6.07
N LEU A 21 4.94 1.70 -5.03
CA LEU A 21 5.20 2.19 -3.67
C LEU A 21 6.51 2.99 -3.55
N HIS A 22 7.44 2.83 -4.48
CA HIS A 22 8.71 3.56 -4.54
C HIS A 22 8.74 4.61 -5.68
N SER A 23 7.63 4.82 -6.38
CA SER A 23 7.56 5.76 -7.49
C SER A 23 7.61 7.23 -7.03
N ARG A 24 8.02 8.12 -7.96
CA ARG A 24 7.94 9.57 -7.78
C ARG A 24 6.50 10.04 -7.51
N THR A 25 5.50 9.41 -8.14
CA THR A 25 4.08 9.69 -7.90
C THR A 25 3.69 9.38 -6.46
N MET A 26 4.13 8.23 -5.90
CA MET A 26 3.89 7.91 -4.50
C MET A 26 4.60 8.89 -3.55
N PHE A 27 5.85 9.26 -3.85
CA PHE A 27 6.57 10.28 -3.09
C PHE A 27 5.78 11.59 -3.03
N ARG A 28 5.36 12.12 -4.20
CA ARG A 28 4.56 13.35 -4.31
C ARG A 28 3.24 13.24 -3.55
N THR A 29 2.56 12.10 -3.66
CA THR A 29 1.31 11.83 -2.92
C THR A 29 1.52 11.95 -1.41
N ILE A 30 2.63 11.43 -0.88
CA ILE A 30 2.94 11.50 0.55
C ILE A 30 3.41 12.91 0.94
N GLU A 31 4.23 13.57 0.12
CA GLU A 31 4.72 14.94 0.33
C GLU A 31 3.57 15.94 0.49
N GLU A 32 2.57 15.85 -0.35
CA GLU A 32 1.40 16.73 -0.34
C GLU A 32 0.33 16.29 0.67
N SER A 33 0.33 15.02 1.08
CA SER A 33 -0.52 14.54 2.15
C SER A 33 0.10 14.86 3.51
N ARG A 34 -0.71 15.04 4.54
CA ARG A 34 -0.22 15.14 5.91
C ARG A 34 0.05 13.78 6.55
N MET A 35 0.31 12.75 5.76
CA MET A 35 0.48 11.36 6.23
C MET A 35 1.90 11.07 6.71
N GLY A 36 2.86 11.90 6.36
CA GLY A 36 4.26 11.75 6.73
C GLY A 36 5.15 12.68 5.91
N LYS A 37 6.46 12.61 6.16
CA LYS A 37 7.47 13.29 5.35
C LYS A 37 8.22 12.23 4.55
N PRO A 38 8.15 12.24 3.20
CA PRO A 38 8.85 11.28 2.37
C PRO A 38 10.32 11.65 2.23
N TYR A 39 11.15 10.63 2.00
CA TYR A 39 12.55 10.71 1.62
C TYR A 39 12.77 9.68 0.53
N MET A 40 13.27 10.10 -0.64
CA MET A 40 13.70 9.20 -1.69
C MET A 40 15.21 9.06 -1.60
N LEU A 41 15.70 7.86 -1.35
CA LEU A 41 17.12 7.52 -1.41
C LEU A 41 17.38 6.89 -2.78
N VAL A 42 18.37 7.43 -3.50
CA VAL A 42 18.76 6.93 -4.81
C VAL A 42 20.25 6.56 -4.77
N ALA A 43 20.57 5.36 -5.19
CA ALA A 43 21.92 4.85 -5.30
C ALA A 43 22.43 5.04 -6.73
N PHE A 44 23.59 5.63 -6.86
CA PHE A 44 24.29 5.83 -8.14
C PHE A 44 25.62 5.05 -8.12
N ASP A 45 25.98 4.48 -9.25
CA ASP A 45 27.29 3.89 -9.46
C ASP A 45 28.40 4.95 -9.64
N GLU A 46 29.57 4.54 -10.09
CA GLU A 46 30.72 5.42 -10.33
C GLU A 46 30.56 6.24 -11.61
N GLU A 47 29.72 5.79 -12.53
CA GLU A 47 29.41 6.45 -13.80
C GLU A 47 28.24 7.44 -13.66
N GLY A 48 27.56 7.44 -12.51
CA GLY A 48 26.40 8.28 -12.22
C GLY A 48 25.08 7.69 -12.69
N ALA A 49 25.05 6.40 -13.10
CA ALA A 49 23.82 5.72 -13.43
C ALA A 49 23.12 5.21 -12.16
N GLU A 50 21.77 5.23 -12.17
CA GLU A 50 20.99 4.73 -11.05
C GLU A 50 21.07 3.21 -10.95
N THR A 51 21.50 2.72 -9.78
CA THR A 51 21.52 1.28 -9.43
C THR A 51 20.26 0.86 -8.69
N GLY A 52 19.61 1.77 -7.99
CA GLY A 52 18.35 1.51 -7.31
C GLY A 52 17.87 2.70 -6.48
N HIS A 53 16.62 2.63 -6.03
CA HIS A 53 16.04 3.63 -5.15
C HIS A 53 15.04 3.03 -4.15
N ILE A 54 14.81 3.77 -3.06
CA ILE A 54 13.86 3.36 -2.01
C ILE A 54 13.16 4.58 -1.43
N LEU A 55 11.84 4.46 -1.24
CA LEU A 55 11.03 5.49 -0.60
C LEU A 55 10.87 5.17 0.89
N ILE A 56 11.27 6.13 1.72
CA ILE A 56 11.17 6.06 3.18
C ILE A 56 10.22 7.14 3.65
N VAL A 57 9.37 6.81 4.60
CA VAL A 57 8.38 7.75 5.11
C VAL A 57 8.57 7.97 6.60
N LYS A 58 8.93 9.20 6.99
CA LYS A 58 8.91 9.60 8.39
C LYS A 58 7.47 9.86 8.81
N ARG A 59 6.98 9.11 9.78
CA ARG A 59 5.60 9.15 10.28
C ARG A 59 5.55 9.65 11.71
N ARG A 60 4.41 10.20 12.10
CA ARG A 60 4.11 10.57 13.48
C ARG A 60 2.68 10.16 13.84
N SER A 61 2.51 9.39 14.91
CA SER A 61 1.18 8.91 15.34
C SER A 61 0.33 10.02 15.96
N ILE A 62 0.80 10.60 17.04
CA ILE A 62 0.06 11.59 17.84
C ILE A 62 0.98 12.77 18.15
N ARG A 63 0.52 14.00 17.88
CA ARG A 63 1.35 15.20 18.08
C ARG A 63 1.62 15.55 19.54
N ILE A 64 0.74 15.13 20.46
CA ILE A 64 0.86 15.40 21.91
C ILE A 64 1.93 14.51 22.55
N ILE A 65 2.18 13.31 22.00
CA ILE A 65 3.19 12.40 22.52
C ILE A 65 4.58 12.87 22.09
N PRO A 66 5.59 12.84 22.99
CA PRO A 66 6.96 13.17 22.63
C PRO A 66 7.44 12.40 21.39
N PRO A 67 8.26 13.03 20.52
CA PRO A 67 8.71 12.42 19.28
C PRO A 67 9.36 11.05 19.46
N VAL A 68 10.16 10.87 20.52
CA VAL A 68 10.83 9.60 20.85
C VAL A 68 9.88 8.40 20.99
N PHE A 69 8.59 8.63 21.25
CA PHE A 69 7.58 7.58 21.34
C PHE A 69 6.56 7.61 20.19
N SER A 70 6.61 8.60 19.32
CA SER A 70 5.55 8.85 18.34
C SER A 70 6.03 9.05 16.91
N VAL A 71 7.34 9.16 16.68
CA VAL A 71 7.94 9.40 15.36
C VAL A 71 8.76 8.17 14.94
N TRP A 72 8.54 7.67 13.74
CA TRP A 72 9.29 6.54 13.19
C TRP A 72 9.52 6.67 11.70
N TYR A 73 10.49 5.92 11.18
CA TYR A 73 10.67 5.71 9.75
C TYR A 73 10.00 4.41 9.32
N SER A 74 9.31 4.45 8.19
CA SER A 74 8.65 3.28 7.59
C SER A 74 9.18 3.06 6.18
N ILE A 75 9.70 1.88 5.90
CA ILE A 75 10.14 1.40 4.61
C ILE A 75 9.12 0.34 4.16
N LEU A 76 8.46 0.57 3.04
CA LEU A 76 7.39 -0.27 2.52
C LEU A 76 7.84 -0.96 1.24
N GLY A 77 8.33 -2.18 1.34
CA GLY A 77 8.86 -2.96 0.21
C GLY A 77 10.39 -2.97 0.19
N GLU A 78 10.91 -3.68 -0.77
CA GLU A 78 12.33 -3.98 -0.93
C GLU A 78 13.10 -2.86 -1.65
N GLY A 79 12.42 -1.90 -2.28
CA GLY A 79 13.00 -0.89 -3.16
C GLY A 79 12.88 -1.26 -4.64
N ALA A 80 13.40 -0.42 -5.51
CA ALA A 80 13.57 -0.66 -6.93
C ALA A 80 15.06 -0.78 -7.24
N TYR A 81 15.42 -1.66 -8.17
CA TYR A 81 16.80 -1.93 -8.55
C TYR A 81 16.93 -2.07 -10.07
N SER A 82 18.02 -1.58 -10.64
CA SER A 82 18.32 -1.74 -12.04
C SER A 82 18.48 -3.22 -12.40
N LYS A 83 18.32 -3.57 -13.67
CA LYS A 83 18.51 -4.95 -14.13
C LYS A 83 19.95 -5.40 -14.01
N GLU A 84 20.89 -4.46 -14.06
CA GLU A 84 22.32 -4.66 -13.94
C GLU A 84 22.76 -4.80 -12.49
N CYS A 85 21.90 -4.49 -11.53
CA CYS A 85 22.22 -4.63 -10.11
C CYS A 85 22.32 -6.11 -9.71
N THR A 86 23.52 -6.61 -9.54
CA THR A 86 23.80 -8.01 -9.20
C THR A 86 23.58 -8.32 -7.71
N ASP A 87 23.73 -7.33 -6.83
CA ASP A 87 23.62 -7.50 -5.38
C ASP A 87 22.67 -6.43 -4.78
N ARG A 88 21.37 -6.72 -4.85
CA ARG A 88 20.31 -5.86 -4.32
C ARG A 88 20.41 -5.69 -2.80
N GLU A 89 20.83 -6.74 -2.07
CA GLU A 89 20.93 -6.69 -0.61
C GLU A 89 22.07 -5.77 -0.16
N LYS A 90 23.17 -5.71 -0.91
CA LYS A 90 24.26 -4.77 -0.65
C LYS A 90 23.82 -3.32 -0.84
N VAL A 91 23.07 -3.03 -1.91
CA VAL A 91 22.52 -1.68 -2.14
C VAL A 91 21.51 -1.33 -1.03
N PHE A 92 20.67 -2.27 -0.63
CA PHE A 92 19.73 -2.09 0.47
C PHE A 92 20.44 -1.82 1.80
N ALA A 93 21.56 -2.49 2.07
CA ALA A 93 22.39 -2.23 3.26
C ALA A 93 22.88 -0.78 3.30
N LEU A 94 23.35 -0.23 2.16
CA LEU A 94 23.76 1.16 2.07
C LEU A 94 22.59 2.15 2.30
N PHE A 95 21.39 1.80 1.81
CA PHE A 95 20.19 2.59 2.15
C PHE A 95 19.89 2.57 3.66
N LEU A 96 20.02 1.40 4.30
CA LEU A 96 19.82 1.29 5.76
C LEU A 96 20.85 2.13 6.53
N GLU A 97 22.10 2.14 6.14
CA GLU A 97 23.13 2.99 6.76
C GLU A 97 22.72 4.46 6.72
N LYS A 98 22.23 4.94 5.56
CA LYS A 98 21.72 6.31 5.43
C LYS A 98 20.48 6.57 6.28
N VAL A 99 19.60 5.59 6.45
CA VAL A 99 18.46 5.70 7.38
C VAL A 99 18.94 5.80 8.82
N PHE A 100 19.96 5.05 9.20
CA PHE A 100 20.56 5.15 10.53
C PHE A 100 21.23 6.51 10.78
N ASP A 101 21.87 7.11 9.78
CA ASP A 101 22.42 8.46 9.87
C ASP A 101 21.30 9.50 10.17
N MET A 102 20.09 9.29 9.65
CA MET A 102 18.92 10.15 9.90
C MET A 102 18.19 9.80 11.20
N PHE A 103 18.49 8.64 11.81
CA PHE A 103 17.77 8.08 12.95
C PHE A 103 18.37 8.58 14.27
N ASP A 104 17.90 9.73 14.75
CA ASP A 104 18.35 10.38 15.97
C ASP A 104 17.49 9.99 17.21
N PHE A 105 17.78 10.63 18.33
CA PHE A 105 17.06 10.40 19.61
C PHE A 105 15.61 10.87 19.61
N HIS A 106 15.16 11.61 18.59
CA HIS A 106 13.77 12.02 18.44
C HIS A 106 12.89 10.96 17.75
N HIS A 107 13.45 9.82 17.38
CA HIS A 107 12.71 8.76 16.72
C HIS A 107 12.53 7.55 17.64
N SER A 108 11.38 6.87 17.50
CA SER A 108 11.03 5.67 18.29
C SER A 108 11.59 4.39 17.69
N PHE A 109 11.38 4.19 16.40
CA PHE A 109 11.82 2.98 15.69
C PHE A 109 11.94 3.20 14.18
N ILE A 110 12.61 2.25 13.52
CA ILE A 110 12.57 2.04 12.08
C ILE A 110 11.76 0.78 11.84
N GLU A 111 10.86 0.81 10.87
CA GLU A 111 10.02 -0.30 10.43
C GLU A 111 10.34 -0.65 8.98
N VAL A 112 10.57 -1.94 8.70
CA VAL A 112 10.73 -2.47 7.33
C VAL A 112 9.68 -3.54 7.10
N ILE A 113 8.98 -3.45 5.99
CA ILE A 113 7.91 -4.38 5.61
C ILE A 113 8.20 -4.89 4.20
N ASN A 114 8.68 -6.13 4.10
CA ASN A 114 8.91 -6.78 2.82
C ASN A 114 7.58 -7.19 2.17
N PHE A 115 7.47 -6.97 0.85
CA PHE A 115 6.27 -7.26 0.08
C PHE A 115 6.45 -8.43 -0.87
N GLU A 116 7.61 -8.55 -1.51
CA GLU A 116 7.87 -9.59 -2.51
C GLU A 116 8.47 -10.83 -1.85
N ASP A 117 9.59 -10.66 -1.18
CA ASP A 117 10.28 -11.74 -0.48
C ASP A 117 10.42 -11.43 1.01
N SER A 118 9.75 -12.22 1.85
CA SER A 118 9.84 -12.08 3.30
C SER A 118 11.24 -12.32 3.86
N ARG A 119 12.14 -12.93 3.09
CA ARG A 119 13.52 -13.22 3.47
C ARG A 119 14.53 -12.21 2.91
N PHE A 120 14.08 -11.31 2.03
CA PHE A 120 14.96 -10.28 1.46
C PHE A 120 15.68 -9.51 2.57
N ALA A 121 17.00 -9.39 2.42
CA ALA A 121 17.89 -8.72 3.36
C ALA A 121 17.81 -9.24 4.81
N TYR A 122 17.44 -10.52 5.01
CA TYR A 122 17.27 -11.10 6.34
C TYR A 122 18.55 -10.96 7.19
N ALA A 123 19.71 -11.37 6.66
CA ALA A 123 20.99 -11.27 7.35
C ALA A 123 21.37 -9.81 7.62
N THR A 124 21.18 -8.94 6.64
CA THR A 124 21.46 -7.49 6.76
C THR A 124 20.62 -6.86 7.88
N LEU A 125 19.31 -7.08 7.88
CA LEU A 125 18.42 -6.55 8.90
C LEU A 125 18.76 -7.09 10.29
N HIS A 126 19.02 -8.40 10.39
CA HIS A 126 19.41 -9.02 11.66
C HIS A 126 20.71 -8.44 12.21
N ASN A 127 21.74 -8.30 11.36
CA ASN A 127 23.04 -7.74 11.73
C ASN A 127 22.96 -6.27 12.16
N HIS A 128 22.02 -5.50 11.59
CA HIS A 128 21.72 -4.13 12.02
C HIS A 128 20.79 -4.06 13.25
N GLY A 129 20.54 -5.17 13.91
CA GLY A 129 19.79 -5.23 15.17
C GLY A 129 18.28 -5.10 15.03
N PHE A 130 17.72 -5.30 13.84
CA PHE A 130 16.28 -5.40 13.68
C PHE A 130 15.74 -6.69 14.31
N VAL A 131 14.52 -6.61 14.81
CA VAL A 131 13.76 -7.73 15.38
C VAL A 131 12.65 -8.11 14.41
N PRO A 132 12.60 -9.36 13.92
CA PRO A 132 11.50 -9.82 13.08
C PRO A 132 10.26 -10.07 13.93
N ILE A 133 9.15 -9.46 13.59
CA ILE A 133 7.85 -9.73 14.19
C ILE A 133 6.95 -10.35 13.13
N ARG A 134 6.33 -11.47 13.47
CA ARG A 134 5.38 -12.14 12.58
C ARG A 134 4.25 -11.21 12.19
N ASP A 135 4.03 -11.06 10.91
CA ASP A 135 2.92 -10.30 10.32
C ASP A 135 2.17 -11.18 9.32
N TYR A 136 1.08 -10.69 8.77
CA TYR A 136 0.29 -11.42 7.81
C TYR A 136 -0.09 -10.51 6.65
N ARG A 137 0.07 -11.04 5.46
CA ARG A 137 -0.45 -10.47 4.22
C ARG A 137 -1.72 -11.19 3.83
N ASN A 138 -2.63 -10.46 3.24
CA ASN A 138 -3.89 -11.03 2.77
C ASN A 138 -3.96 -10.86 1.27
N TYR A 139 -3.95 -11.95 0.53
CA TYR A 139 -4.05 -11.90 -0.91
C TYR A 139 -4.96 -12.99 -1.48
N ILE A 140 -5.45 -12.74 -2.67
CA ILE A 140 -6.14 -13.68 -3.53
C ILE A 140 -5.19 -14.03 -4.65
N SER A 141 -4.91 -15.33 -4.85
CA SER A 141 -4.21 -15.78 -6.06
C SER A 141 -5.20 -15.74 -7.22
N LEU A 142 -4.83 -15.08 -8.30
CA LEU A 142 -5.60 -15.02 -9.56
C LEU A 142 -5.12 -16.06 -10.58
N HIS A 143 -3.99 -16.67 -10.31
CA HIS A 143 -3.19 -17.49 -11.20
C HIS A 143 -3.84 -18.84 -11.62
N SER A 144 -4.42 -19.60 -10.69
CA SER A 144 -4.81 -21.01 -10.95
C SER A 144 -6.31 -21.25 -11.10
N ARG A 145 -7.14 -20.31 -10.71
CA ARG A 145 -8.60 -20.38 -10.78
C ARG A 145 -9.18 -19.01 -10.95
N LYS A 146 -10.24 -18.90 -11.73
CA LYS A 146 -10.97 -17.63 -11.89
C LYS A 146 -11.49 -17.12 -10.56
N PRO A 147 -11.51 -15.81 -10.33
CA PRO A 147 -12.00 -15.22 -9.07
C PRO A 147 -13.41 -15.68 -8.69
N GLN A 148 -14.30 -15.88 -9.68
CA GLN A 148 -15.67 -16.35 -9.47
C GLN A 148 -15.75 -17.72 -8.80
N GLU A 149 -14.78 -18.60 -9.08
CA GLU A 149 -14.75 -19.96 -8.50
C GLU A 149 -14.33 -19.93 -7.03
N ARG A 150 -13.57 -18.92 -6.64
CA ARG A 150 -13.04 -18.74 -5.28
C ARG A 150 -14.01 -18.10 -4.32
N LEU A 151 -15.04 -17.42 -4.82
CA LEU A 151 -16.05 -16.76 -4.00
C LEU A 151 -16.80 -17.77 -3.11
N SER A 152 -17.06 -17.36 -1.87
CA SER A 152 -18.00 -18.09 -1.03
C SER A 152 -19.40 -18.11 -1.64
N ARG A 153 -20.22 -19.09 -1.22
CA ARG A 153 -21.63 -19.18 -1.65
C ARG A 153 -22.40 -17.88 -1.38
N ALA A 154 -22.14 -17.26 -0.23
CA ALA A 154 -22.79 -16.01 0.15
C ALA A 154 -22.41 -14.85 -0.80
N TYR A 155 -21.11 -14.69 -1.13
CA TYR A 155 -20.68 -13.61 -2.00
C TYR A 155 -21.09 -13.83 -3.46
N LYS A 156 -21.10 -15.07 -3.94
CA LYS A 156 -21.72 -15.41 -5.24
C LYS A 156 -23.17 -14.95 -5.32
N ALA A 157 -23.94 -15.22 -4.26
CA ALA A 157 -25.35 -14.79 -4.19
C ALA A 157 -25.51 -13.26 -4.11
N HIS A 158 -24.65 -12.58 -3.32
CA HIS A 158 -24.67 -11.12 -3.20
C HIS A 158 -24.36 -10.41 -4.52
N ILE A 159 -23.32 -10.87 -5.22
CA ILE A 159 -22.91 -10.31 -6.52
C ILE A 159 -24.03 -10.51 -7.55
N ARG A 160 -24.55 -11.75 -7.68
CA ARG A 160 -25.68 -12.04 -8.59
C ARG A 160 -26.91 -11.16 -8.29
N LYS A 161 -27.25 -10.96 -7.01
CA LYS A 161 -28.38 -10.11 -6.62
C LYS A 161 -28.15 -8.64 -6.98
N ALA A 162 -26.92 -8.14 -6.79
CA ALA A 162 -26.57 -6.78 -7.16
C ALA A 162 -26.67 -6.57 -8.68
N GLU A 163 -26.09 -7.49 -9.46
CA GLU A 163 -26.15 -7.46 -10.93
C GLU A 163 -27.57 -7.56 -11.45
N ALA A 164 -28.39 -8.48 -10.92
CA ALA A 164 -29.79 -8.61 -11.26
C ALA A 164 -30.63 -7.37 -10.88
N ALA A 165 -30.22 -6.61 -9.85
CA ALA A 165 -30.83 -5.34 -9.49
C ALA A 165 -30.40 -4.17 -10.40
N GLY A 166 -29.50 -4.39 -11.38
CA GLY A 166 -29.03 -3.37 -12.30
C GLY A 166 -27.78 -2.60 -11.78
N VAL A 167 -27.03 -3.17 -10.83
CA VAL A 167 -25.73 -2.60 -10.44
C VAL A 167 -24.71 -2.89 -11.53
N THR A 168 -24.01 -1.86 -11.98
CA THR A 168 -22.92 -1.96 -12.96
C THR A 168 -21.58 -1.55 -12.35
N LEU A 169 -20.49 -2.13 -12.90
CA LEU A 169 -19.12 -1.89 -12.46
C LEU A 169 -18.32 -1.37 -13.65
N ARG A 170 -17.56 -0.31 -13.45
CA ARG A 170 -16.64 0.20 -14.47
C ARG A 170 -15.47 0.94 -13.85
N ARG A 171 -14.39 1.10 -14.63
CA ARG A 171 -13.30 2.03 -14.32
C ARG A 171 -13.82 3.46 -14.48
N ALA A 172 -13.38 4.36 -13.60
CA ALA A 172 -13.62 5.80 -13.77
C ALA A 172 -12.81 6.31 -14.97
N THR A 173 -13.42 7.16 -15.78
CA THR A 173 -12.81 7.68 -17.01
C THR A 173 -12.83 9.21 -17.09
N GLY A 174 -13.57 9.88 -16.19
CA GLY A 174 -13.71 11.33 -16.17
C GLY A 174 -13.42 11.93 -14.80
N ASP A 175 -12.92 13.16 -14.80
CA ASP A 175 -12.50 13.87 -13.60
C ASP A 175 -13.66 14.18 -12.65
N ASP A 176 -14.83 14.53 -13.19
CA ASP A 176 -16.00 14.84 -12.38
C ASP A 176 -16.47 13.62 -11.57
N GLU A 177 -16.52 12.46 -12.20
CA GLU A 177 -16.90 11.22 -11.51
C GLU A 177 -15.86 10.75 -10.49
N ILE A 178 -14.57 10.96 -10.77
CA ILE A 178 -13.49 10.70 -9.84
C ILE A 178 -13.65 11.60 -8.61
N ASN A 179 -13.85 12.89 -8.81
CA ASN A 179 -14.03 13.86 -7.73
C ASN A 179 -15.25 13.54 -6.87
N GLU A 180 -16.39 13.19 -7.47
CA GLU A 180 -17.59 12.76 -6.76
C GLU A 180 -17.33 11.51 -5.90
N ALA A 181 -16.68 10.52 -6.49
CA ALA A 181 -16.32 9.27 -5.79
C ALA A 181 -15.31 9.51 -4.65
N LEU A 182 -14.32 10.40 -4.82
CA LEU A 182 -13.38 10.79 -3.77
C LEU A 182 -14.07 11.51 -2.60
N ILE A 183 -15.02 12.39 -2.87
CA ILE A 183 -15.83 13.04 -1.84
C ILE A 183 -16.65 11.99 -1.07
N MET A 184 -17.30 11.06 -1.77
CA MET A 184 -18.02 9.94 -1.15
C MET A 184 -17.11 9.09 -0.27
N MET A 185 -15.93 8.73 -0.76
CA MET A 185 -14.92 7.94 -0.04
C MET A 185 -14.47 8.68 1.22
N ARG A 186 -14.14 9.96 1.13
CA ARG A 186 -13.75 10.80 2.27
C ARG A 186 -14.84 10.83 3.35
N ASN A 187 -16.09 11.02 2.95
CA ASN A 187 -17.23 11.04 3.88
C ASN A 187 -17.43 9.67 4.55
N PHE A 188 -17.27 8.59 3.80
CA PHE A 188 -17.32 7.22 4.34
C PHE A 188 -16.22 6.98 5.38
N TYR A 189 -14.97 7.29 5.06
CA TYR A 189 -13.84 7.06 5.97
C TYR A 189 -13.94 7.93 7.23
N ARG A 190 -14.35 9.18 7.09
CA ARG A 190 -14.57 10.08 8.24
C ARG A 190 -15.68 9.55 9.17
N SER A 191 -16.76 9.02 8.63
CA SER A 191 -17.94 8.62 9.41
C SER A 191 -17.88 7.19 9.94
N LYS A 192 -17.21 6.26 9.24
CA LYS A 192 -17.28 4.82 9.53
C LYS A 192 -15.98 4.23 10.07
N THR A 193 -14.87 4.54 9.46
CA THR A 193 -13.62 3.88 9.81
C THR A 193 -12.78 4.65 10.80
N ARG A 194 -13.00 5.97 10.91
CA ARG A 194 -12.15 6.92 11.64
C ARG A 194 -10.67 6.88 11.21
N LYS A 195 -10.37 6.20 10.11
CA LYS A 195 -9.04 6.20 9.50
C LYS A 195 -8.81 7.49 8.75
N ARG A 196 -7.58 7.98 8.79
CA ARG A 196 -7.19 9.13 7.99
C ARG A 196 -6.98 8.68 6.55
N LEU A 197 -7.68 9.32 5.62
CA LEU A 197 -7.36 9.27 4.20
C LEU A 197 -6.40 10.40 3.84
N PRO A 198 -5.61 10.25 2.77
CA PRO A 198 -5.01 11.37 2.09
C PRO A 198 -6.06 12.41 1.72
N SER A 199 -5.65 13.65 1.41
CA SER A 199 -6.58 14.63 0.87
C SER A 199 -7.17 14.12 -0.44
N THR A 200 -8.36 14.62 -0.80
CA THR A 200 -8.97 14.29 -2.10
C THR A 200 -8.05 14.68 -3.26
N GLU A 201 -7.36 15.80 -3.13
CA GLU A 201 -6.35 16.28 -4.08
C GLU A 201 -5.20 15.28 -4.26
N CYS A 202 -4.65 14.74 -3.15
CA CYS A 202 -3.61 13.71 -3.23
C CYS A 202 -4.09 12.43 -3.90
N LEU A 203 -5.31 11.97 -3.58
CA LEU A 203 -5.89 10.78 -4.21
C LEU A 203 -6.18 11.03 -5.70
N TYR A 204 -6.65 12.22 -6.05
CA TYR A 204 -6.84 12.61 -7.43
C TYR A 204 -5.52 12.55 -8.22
N ARG A 205 -4.46 13.18 -7.69
CA ARG A 205 -3.14 13.15 -8.33
C ARG A 205 -2.53 11.76 -8.42
N MET A 206 -2.79 10.88 -7.44
CA MET A 206 -2.35 9.49 -7.51
C MET A 206 -2.99 8.73 -8.68
N LEU A 207 -4.21 9.12 -9.08
CA LEU A 207 -4.94 8.52 -10.19
C LEU A 207 -4.53 9.09 -11.56
N HIS A 208 -3.66 10.10 -11.59
CA HIS A 208 -3.20 10.78 -12.81
C HIS A 208 -1.69 10.70 -12.95
N ASN A 209 -1.25 10.63 -14.19
CA ASN A 209 0.15 10.82 -14.59
C ASN A 209 0.53 12.30 -14.53
N ASP A 210 1.81 12.62 -14.71
CA ASP A 210 2.29 14.00 -14.69
C ASP A 210 1.76 14.86 -15.87
N ASP A 211 1.36 14.23 -16.96
CA ASP A 211 0.73 14.86 -18.14
C ASP A 211 -0.78 15.09 -17.98
N GLY A 212 -1.36 14.72 -16.84
CA GLY A 212 -2.79 14.84 -16.56
C GLY A 212 -3.66 13.69 -17.08
N THR A 213 -3.09 12.71 -17.79
CA THR A 213 -3.81 11.51 -18.20
C THR A 213 -4.06 10.57 -17.02
N LEU A 214 -5.06 9.71 -17.14
CA LEU A 214 -5.35 8.71 -16.10
C LEU A 214 -4.22 7.67 -16.02
N SER A 215 -3.76 7.42 -14.80
CA SER A 215 -2.69 6.46 -14.54
C SER A 215 -3.17 5.02 -14.74
N ASP A 216 -2.33 4.20 -15.36
CA ASP A 216 -2.55 2.75 -15.41
C ASP A 216 -2.06 2.05 -14.13
N ASN A 217 -1.17 2.67 -13.38
CA ASN A 217 -0.63 2.15 -12.13
C ASN A 217 -1.53 2.43 -10.91
N ALA A 218 -2.54 3.31 -11.06
CA ALA A 218 -3.53 3.57 -10.03
C ALA A 218 -4.90 3.76 -10.69
N ARG A 219 -5.86 2.91 -10.34
CA ARG A 219 -7.18 2.90 -10.99
C ARG A 219 -8.28 3.02 -9.97
N MET A 220 -9.31 3.80 -10.32
CA MET A 220 -10.55 3.88 -9.56
C MET A 220 -11.64 3.09 -10.24
N PHE A 221 -12.35 2.27 -9.47
CA PHE A 221 -13.53 1.54 -9.91
C PHE A 221 -14.77 2.10 -9.25
N LEU A 222 -15.83 2.25 -10.02
CA LEU A 222 -17.12 2.78 -9.60
C LEU A 222 -18.17 1.67 -9.58
N VAL A 223 -19.03 1.72 -8.58
CA VAL A 223 -20.24 0.90 -8.46
C VAL A 223 -21.42 1.83 -8.74
N ILE A 224 -22.09 1.62 -9.86
CA ILE A 224 -23.17 2.48 -10.34
C ILE A 224 -24.50 1.75 -10.16
N TYR A 225 -25.50 2.47 -9.64
CA TYR A 225 -26.88 2.02 -9.57
C TYR A 225 -27.83 3.19 -9.83
N LYS A 226 -28.70 3.05 -10.85
CA LYS A 226 -29.63 4.13 -11.28
C LYS A 226 -28.90 5.46 -11.47
N ASP A 227 -27.84 5.43 -12.27
CA ASP A 227 -26.96 6.56 -12.65
C ASP A 227 -26.29 7.28 -11.46
N ARG A 228 -26.20 6.60 -10.30
CA ARG A 228 -25.54 7.13 -9.11
C ARG A 228 -24.39 6.26 -8.69
N THR A 229 -23.29 6.88 -8.31
CA THR A 229 -22.16 6.20 -7.68
C THR A 229 -22.53 5.83 -6.24
N ILE A 230 -22.63 4.53 -5.96
CA ILE A 230 -23.00 3.99 -4.63
C ILE A 230 -21.83 3.35 -3.89
N GLY A 231 -20.72 3.13 -4.57
CA GLY A 231 -19.47 2.59 -4.01
C GLY A 231 -18.31 2.84 -4.95
N CYS A 232 -17.09 2.80 -4.42
CA CYS A 232 -15.88 2.88 -5.23
C CYS A 232 -14.69 2.20 -4.54
N SER A 233 -13.67 1.87 -5.32
CA SER A 233 -12.37 1.40 -4.83
C SER A 233 -11.23 2.02 -5.62
N ILE A 234 -10.06 2.12 -4.98
CA ILE A 234 -8.81 2.52 -5.62
C ILE A 234 -7.84 1.36 -5.45
N SER A 235 -7.27 0.92 -6.56
CA SER A 235 -6.26 -0.13 -6.60
C SER A 235 -4.99 0.40 -7.26
N LEU A 236 -3.84 -0.03 -6.72
CA LEU A 236 -2.53 0.21 -7.27
C LEU A 236 -2.08 -1.04 -8.01
N TYR A 237 -1.40 -0.86 -9.12
CA TYR A 237 -0.95 -1.93 -9.98
C TYR A 237 0.56 -1.86 -10.12
N GLU A 238 1.21 -2.97 -9.87
CA GLU A 238 2.63 -3.13 -10.06
C GLU A 238 2.94 -4.52 -10.62
N LYS A 239 4.19 -4.81 -10.93
CA LYS A 239 4.58 -6.05 -11.58
C LYS A 239 4.03 -7.29 -10.86
N GLY A 240 3.18 -8.04 -11.55
CA GLY A 240 2.61 -9.30 -11.07
C GLY A 240 1.47 -9.18 -10.06
N ARG A 241 1.15 -7.99 -9.52
CA ARG A 241 0.12 -7.84 -8.49
C ARG A 241 -0.68 -6.55 -8.54
N ALA A 242 -1.91 -6.64 -8.07
CA ALA A 242 -2.79 -5.51 -7.82
C ALA A 242 -3.02 -5.35 -6.32
N LEU A 243 -2.99 -4.12 -5.82
CA LEU A 243 -3.06 -3.79 -4.41
C LEU A 243 -4.31 -2.95 -4.15
N LEU A 244 -5.28 -3.45 -3.38
CA LEU A 244 -6.42 -2.66 -2.95
C LEU A 244 -5.97 -1.63 -1.91
N ALA A 245 -5.89 -0.36 -2.30
CA ALA A 245 -5.50 0.72 -1.42
C ALA A 245 -6.68 1.22 -0.58
N TYR A 246 -7.82 1.49 -1.22
CA TYR A 246 -9.00 2.03 -0.56
C TYR A 246 -10.28 1.45 -1.16
N SER A 247 -11.32 1.28 -0.33
CA SER A 247 -12.65 0.88 -0.78
C SER A 247 -13.73 1.46 0.10
N CYS A 248 -14.87 1.81 -0.48
CA CYS A 248 -16.04 2.25 0.26
C CYS A 248 -17.35 1.84 -0.43
N GLY A 249 -18.44 1.85 0.35
CA GLY A 249 -19.76 1.57 -0.19
C GLY A 249 -20.87 2.03 0.75
N LEU A 250 -21.91 2.63 0.19
CA LEU A 250 -23.07 3.20 0.90
C LEU A 250 -24.06 2.13 1.35
N ARG A 251 -23.57 1.08 2.05
CA ARG A 251 -24.36 -0.09 2.45
C ARG A 251 -25.66 0.25 3.21
N LYS A 252 -25.63 1.26 4.07
CA LYS A 252 -26.85 1.64 4.82
C LYS A 252 -27.96 2.16 3.92
N ARG A 253 -27.58 2.83 2.81
CA ARG A 253 -28.52 3.42 1.85
C ARG A 253 -28.92 2.43 0.77
N PHE A 254 -28.03 1.48 0.44
CA PHE A 254 -28.19 0.49 -0.63
C PHE A 254 -27.85 -0.92 -0.13
N PRO A 255 -28.64 -1.48 0.82
CA PRO A 255 -28.30 -2.74 1.49
C PRO A 255 -28.34 -3.96 0.55
N LEU A 256 -29.23 -3.96 -0.44
CA LEU A 256 -29.42 -5.06 -1.39
C LEU A 256 -28.50 -4.99 -2.61
N GLN A 257 -27.85 -3.85 -2.85
CA GLN A 257 -26.89 -3.62 -3.93
C GLN A 257 -25.46 -3.96 -3.53
N PHE A 258 -25.21 -4.26 -2.24
CA PHE A 258 -23.91 -4.68 -1.68
C PHE A 258 -22.71 -3.83 -2.15
N PRO A 259 -22.78 -2.46 -2.12
CA PRO A 259 -21.83 -1.59 -2.83
C PRO A 259 -20.38 -1.78 -2.41
N GLY A 260 -20.10 -2.09 -1.14
CA GLY A 260 -18.73 -2.35 -0.69
C GLY A 260 -18.16 -3.66 -1.22
N ILE A 261 -18.99 -4.71 -1.35
CA ILE A 261 -18.58 -5.99 -1.97
C ILE A 261 -18.34 -5.77 -3.46
N MET A 262 -19.26 -5.05 -4.13
CA MET A 262 -19.15 -4.78 -5.56
C MET A 262 -17.94 -3.90 -5.90
N ALA A 263 -17.57 -2.95 -5.03
CA ALA A 263 -16.38 -2.11 -5.21
C ALA A 263 -15.08 -2.94 -5.19
N ILE A 264 -14.95 -3.87 -4.24
CA ILE A 264 -13.81 -4.79 -4.18
C ILE A 264 -13.84 -5.76 -5.35
N TRP A 265 -15.02 -6.26 -5.69
CA TRP A 265 -15.20 -7.21 -6.80
C TRP A 265 -14.80 -6.60 -8.15
N ALA A 266 -15.11 -5.34 -8.38
CA ALA A 266 -14.67 -4.62 -9.58
C ALA A 266 -13.15 -4.62 -9.74
N ALA A 267 -12.44 -4.32 -8.66
CA ALA A 267 -10.99 -4.30 -8.65
C ALA A 267 -10.37 -5.70 -8.87
N ILE A 268 -10.93 -6.73 -8.22
CA ILE A 268 -10.46 -8.12 -8.38
C ILE A 268 -10.64 -8.60 -9.82
N THR A 269 -11.81 -8.34 -10.41
CA THR A 269 -12.11 -8.77 -11.78
C THR A 269 -11.32 -8.01 -12.83
N ASP A 270 -10.97 -6.75 -12.58
CA ASP A 270 -10.07 -6.02 -13.45
C ASP A 270 -8.65 -6.57 -13.36
N ALA A 271 -8.13 -6.84 -12.18
CA ALA A 271 -6.82 -7.44 -11.99
C ALA A 271 -6.69 -8.81 -12.70
N ASP A 272 -7.71 -9.67 -12.57
CA ASP A 272 -7.77 -10.95 -13.27
C ASP A 272 -7.77 -10.78 -14.81
N ARG A 273 -8.59 -9.85 -15.32
CA ARG A 273 -8.69 -9.55 -16.75
C ARG A 273 -7.38 -9.03 -17.34
N GLN A 274 -6.62 -8.27 -16.54
CA GLN A 274 -5.31 -7.74 -16.92
C GLN A 274 -4.17 -8.75 -16.77
N GLY A 275 -4.44 -9.95 -16.24
CA GLY A 275 -3.44 -11.00 -16.11
C GLY A 275 -2.53 -10.87 -14.89
N TYR A 276 -2.92 -10.13 -13.88
CA TYR A 276 -2.16 -10.07 -12.62
C TYR A 276 -2.26 -11.39 -11.87
N GLU A 277 -1.18 -11.80 -11.23
CA GLU A 277 -1.11 -13.08 -10.51
C GLU A 277 -1.75 -13.03 -9.14
N HIS A 278 -1.69 -11.86 -8.49
CA HIS A 278 -2.14 -11.66 -7.12
C HIS A 278 -2.94 -10.37 -6.93
N PHE A 279 -3.95 -10.46 -6.07
CA PHE A 279 -4.70 -9.29 -5.59
C PHE A 279 -4.55 -9.20 -4.07
N GLU A 280 -3.92 -8.14 -3.57
CA GLU A 280 -3.59 -7.95 -2.16
C GLU A 280 -4.39 -6.82 -1.51
N PHE A 281 -4.70 -6.97 -0.23
CA PHE A 281 -5.43 -5.98 0.58
C PHE A 281 -4.46 -5.19 1.45
N LEU A 282 -4.05 -3.98 1.01
CA LEU A 282 -3.09 -3.15 1.74
C LEU A 282 -3.59 -2.67 3.11
N GLU A 283 -4.89 -2.38 3.24
CA GLU A 283 -5.46 -1.80 4.46
C GLU A 283 -5.55 -2.77 5.65
N VAL A 284 -5.34 -4.07 5.44
CA VAL A 284 -5.70 -5.12 6.41
C VAL A 284 -4.47 -5.67 7.12
N ARG A 285 -3.43 -4.87 7.26
CA ARG A 285 -2.21 -5.27 7.94
C ARG A 285 -2.28 -5.06 9.45
N GLY A 286 -1.67 -5.96 10.19
CA GLY A 286 -1.47 -5.88 11.62
C GLY A 286 -2.54 -6.58 12.48
N LEU A 287 -2.33 -6.54 13.81
CA LEU A 287 -3.15 -7.23 14.83
C LEU A 287 -4.43 -6.47 15.22
N SER A 288 -4.88 -5.49 14.47
CA SER A 288 -6.01 -4.63 14.85
C SER A 288 -7.36 -5.36 14.80
N ARG A 289 -8.33 -4.88 15.61
CA ARG A 289 -9.74 -5.35 15.58
C ARG A 289 -10.37 -5.23 14.20
N LEU A 290 -9.93 -4.26 13.38
CA LEU A 290 -10.36 -4.07 11.99
C LEU A 290 -9.94 -5.26 11.11
N ARG A 291 -8.78 -5.86 11.36
CA ARG A 291 -8.34 -7.07 10.68
C ARG A 291 -9.34 -8.22 10.85
N LYS A 292 -9.83 -8.47 12.08
CA LYS A 292 -10.80 -9.54 12.33
C LYS A 292 -12.09 -9.37 11.52
N SER A 293 -12.61 -8.14 11.38
CA SER A 293 -13.82 -7.88 10.59
C SER A 293 -13.58 -7.99 9.08
N PHE A 294 -12.37 -7.66 8.61
CA PHE A 294 -11.98 -7.79 7.20
C PHE A 294 -11.60 -9.21 6.80
N LEU A 295 -11.09 -10.03 7.70
CA LEU A 295 -10.73 -11.43 7.41
C LEU A 295 -11.92 -12.21 6.87
N GLY A 296 -13.13 -12.02 7.43
CA GLY A 296 -14.35 -12.62 6.89
C GLY A 296 -14.64 -12.15 5.45
N THR A 297 -14.43 -10.87 5.16
CA THR A 297 -14.58 -10.31 3.81
C THR A 297 -13.57 -10.91 2.83
N ILE A 298 -12.30 -10.96 3.22
CA ILE A 298 -11.20 -11.52 2.42
C ILE A 298 -11.43 -13.01 2.14
N GLY A 299 -11.75 -13.79 3.17
CA GLY A 299 -12.06 -15.21 3.01
C GLY A 299 -13.26 -15.49 2.10
N ASN A 300 -14.27 -14.59 2.11
CA ASN A 300 -15.41 -14.70 1.19
C ASN A 300 -15.05 -14.41 -0.27
N PHE A 301 -13.99 -13.65 -0.53
CA PHE A 301 -13.40 -13.50 -1.87
C PHE A 301 -12.40 -14.63 -2.22
N GLY A 302 -12.19 -15.61 -1.33
CA GLY A 302 -11.24 -16.69 -1.52
C GLY A 302 -9.80 -16.31 -1.19
N GLY A 303 -9.61 -15.22 -0.46
CA GLY A 303 -8.31 -14.77 0.00
C GLY A 303 -7.77 -15.63 1.15
N LYS A 304 -6.45 -15.63 1.27
CA LYS A 304 -5.69 -16.35 2.28
C LYS A 304 -4.77 -15.42 3.05
N ASP A 305 -4.55 -15.74 4.31
CA ASP A 305 -3.48 -15.16 5.11
C ASP A 305 -2.17 -15.86 4.79
N VAL A 306 -1.14 -15.08 4.48
CA VAL A 306 0.22 -15.58 4.34
C VAL A 306 1.09 -14.94 5.41
N SER A 307 1.80 -15.78 6.14
CA SER A 307 2.76 -15.32 7.14
C SER A 307 3.91 -14.58 6.44
N THR A 308 4.24 -13.42 6.95
CA THR A 308 5.37 -12.60 6.53
C THR A 308 6.09 -12.06 7.74
N LEU A 309 7.19 -11.37 7.53
CA LEU A 309 7.94 -10.71 8.58
C LEU A 309 7.82 -9.19 8.43
N ARG A 310 7.69 -8.54 9.57
CA ARG A 310 7.83 -7.11 9.72
C ARG A 310 8.99 -6.86 10.66
N TRP A 311 9.94 -6.05 10.25
CA TRP A 311 11.16 -5.81 10.97
C TRP A 311 11.11 -4.49 11.70
N TYR A 312 11.57 -4.47 12.95
CA TYR A 312 11.62 -3.28 13.77
C TYR A 312 13.00 -3.12 14.40
N HIS A 313 13.53 -1.91 14.31
CA HIS A 313 14.68 -1.49 15.08
C HIS A 313 14.25 -0.37 16.03
N PHE A 314 14.23 -0.63 17.33
CA PHE A 314 13.82 0.33 18.35
C PHE A 314 15.01 1.13 18.87
N LYS A 315 14.83 2.44 19.03
CA LYS A 315 15.86 3.33 19.59
C LYS A 315 16.22 2.97 21.02
N LEU A 316 15.24 2.57 21.83
CA LEU A 316 15.47 2.13 23.20
C LEU A 316 16.05 0.71 23.16
N GLY A 317 17.36 0.58 23.37
CA GLY A 317 18.08 -0.68 23.24
C GLY A 317 17.55 -1.80 24.15
N TRP A 318 17.02 -1.49 25.33
CA TRP A 318 16.38 -2.47 26.21
C TRP A 318 15.10 -3.06 25.58
N LEU A 319 14.30 -2.23 24.91
CA LEU A 319 13.09 -2.67 24.23
C LEU A 319 13.42 -3.58 23.04
N ASN A 320 14.49 -3.26 22.32
CA ASN A 320 14.99 -4.09 21.23
C ASN A 320 15.45 -5.47 21.76
N LYS A 321 16.19 -5.49 22.89
CA LYS A 321 16.62 -6.73 23.55
C LYS A 321 15.43 -7.55 24.06
N PHE A 322 14.45 -6.90 24.70
CA PHE A 322 13.25 -7.55 25.21
C PHE A 322 12.40 -8.18 24.12
N LEU A 323 12.19 -7.48 23.00
CA LEU A 323 11.44 -8.00 21.87
C LEU A 323 12.19 -9.13 21.14
N ARG A 324 13.51 -9.04 21.02
CA ARG A 324 14.32 -10.17 20.52
C ARG A 324 14.14 -11.42 21.39
N TRP A 325 14.12 -11.26 22.71
CA TRP A 325 13.90 -12.39 23.62
C TRP A 325 12.52 -13.04 23.48
N ILE A 326 11.47 -12.26 23.12
CA ILE A 326 10.11 -12.81 22.92
C ILE A 326 9.92 -13.44 21.53
N TYR A 327 10.51 -12.86 20.48
CA TYR A 327 10.17 -13.19 19.09
C TYR A 327 11.28 -13.92 18.32
N VAL A 328 12.46 -14.06 18.86
CA VAL A 328 13.59 -14.82 18.35
C VAL A 328 13.97 -15.92 19.33
#